data_e889e8739230f378d2b3e7bad9dba6fa
#
_entry.id   e889e8739230f378d2b3e7bad9dba6fa
#
_cell.length_a   1.000
_cell.length_b   1.000
_cell.length_c   1.000
_cell.angle_alpha   90.00
_cell.angle_beta   90.00
_cell.angle_gamma   90.00
#
_symmetry.space_group_name_H-M   'P 1'
#
loop_
_entity.id
_entity.type
_entity.pdbx_description
1 polymer ?
#
loop_
_entity_poly.entity_id
_entity_poly.type
_entity_poly.pdbx_seq_one_letter_code
_entity_poly.pdbx_strand_id
1 'polypeptide(L)'
;MILTLKDTKASASIDSLGAQLISYRDSAGQEYIWQRDPSYWANCSPILFPIVGGLKEDHVRIGETFYTMPKHGFVKSSELEARQEEPNRAVFTLKDSEETRSMYPFPFLLTVTYTLKDGALTMICRVENTGSSPLPYFIGTHPGFVCPLLPGESFSDYVLEFDEDETEGYRAFDPEHQQFDMSRRLPFPGDGRRIALNYELFLSDAIWFDNPHSRKVRLLHPTTGRGVEVGFADYSTVAFWTAAEKQAPFLCIEPWNGSGPCSDEGTEFLGKNHLQTLQPGESREYAISIRYLQV
;
A
#
# COMPACT_ATOMS: atom_id res chain seq x y z
N MET A 1 8.38 -13.27 13.67
CA MET A 1 7.29 -13.75 14.61
C MET A 1 5.94 -13.47 13.98
N ILE A 2 4.94 -14.36 14.15
CA ILE A 2 3.58 -14.10 13.65
C ILE A 2 2.66 -13.86 14.85
N LEU A 3 1.95 -12.75 14.85
CA LEU A 3 0.86 -12.43 15.78
C LEU A 3 -0.49 -12.62 15.08
N THR A 4 -1.46 -13.20 15.80
CA THR A 4 -2.80 -13.41 15.25
C THR A 4 -3.85 -12.71 16.10
N LEU A 5 -4.55 -11.77 15.50
CA LEU A 5 -5.68 -11.06 16.06
C LEU A 5 -6.96 -11.85 15.78
N LYS A 6 -7.88 -11.82 16.75
CA LYS A 6 -9.18 -12.51 16.61
C LYS A 6 -10.29 -11.71 17.24
N ASP A 7 -11.45 -11.74 16.59
CA ASP A 7 -12.73 -11.40 17.16
C ASP A 7 -13.77 -12.50 16.82
N THR A 8 -15.04 -12.26 17.06
CA THR A 8 -16.10 -13.24 16.79
C THR A 8 -16.42 -13.40 15.30
N LYS A 9 -15.96 -12.48 14.45
CA LYS A 9 -16.32 -12.42 13.02
C LYS A 9 -15.14 -12.69 12.10
N ALA A 10 -13.90 -12.46 12.57
CA ALA A 10 -12.72 -12.54 11.72
C ALA A 10 -11.45 -12.89 12.50
N SER A 11 -10.40 -13.21 11.74
CA SER A 11 -9.03 -13.31 12.23
C SER A 11 -8.07 -12.63 11.26
N ALA A 12 -6.98 -12.06 11.79
CA ALA A 12 -5.91 -11.47 10.99
C ALA A 12 -4.55 -11.89 11.55
N SER A 13 -3.63 -12.31 10.69
CA SER A 13 -2.26 -12.67 11.08
C SER A 13 -1.26 -11.69 10.47
N ILE A 14 -0.34 -11.22 11.30
CA ILE A 14 0.66 -10.22 10.94
C ILE A 14 2.04 -10.79 11.24
N ASP A 15 2.94 -10.72 10.26
CA ASP A 15 4.34 -11.11 10.41
C ASP A 15 5.16 -9.91 10.93
N SER A 16 6.02 -10.12 11.93
CA SER A 16 6.94 -9.08 12.42
C SER A 16 7.97 -8.65 11.36
N LEU A 17 8.27 -9.51 10.38
CA LEU A 17 9.03 -9.09 9.22
C LEU A 17 8.19 -8.15 8.35
N GLY A 18 8.54 -6.88 8.39
CA GLY A 18 7.85 -5.80 7.67
C GLY A 18 6.50 -5.41 8.25
N ALA A 19 6.10 -5.94 9.41
CA ALA A 19 4.75 -5.81 9.97
C ALA A 19 3.66 -6.12 8.93
N GLN A 20 3.89 -7.08 8.04
CA GLN A 20 3.01 -7.39 6.92
C GLN A 20 1.77 -8.16 7.38
N LEU A 21 0.60 -7.71 6.93
CA LEU A 21 -0.65 -8.47 7.02
C LEU A 21 -0.55 -9.69 6.07
N ILE A 22 -0.49 -10.89 6.61
CA ILE A 22 -0.27 -12.13 5.84
C ILE A 22 -1.51 -13.02 5.73
N SER A 23 -2.56 -12.72 6.49
CA SER A 23 -3.85 -13.40 6.41
C SER A 23 -4.92 -12.51 7.00
N TYR A 24 -6.10 -12.50 6.36
CA TYR A 24 -7.32 -11.92 6.89
C TYR A 24 -8.48 -12.79 6.47
N ARG A 25 -9.12 -13.44 7.46
CA ARG A 25 -10.17 -14.43 7.25
C ARG A 25 -11.44 -14.07 7.97
N ASP A 26 -12.57 -14.33 7.33
CA ASP A 26 -13.87 -14.29 8.00
C ASP A 26 -14.09 -15.49 8.93
N SER A 27 -15.25 -15.54 9.61
CA SER A 27 -15.62 -16.64 10.51
C SER A 27 -15.86 -17.98 9.80
N ALA A 28 -16.08 -17.97 8.49
CA ALA A 28 -16.21 -19.17 7.67
C ALA A 28 -14.84 -19.70 7.19
N GLY A 29 -13.75 -18.95 7.44
CA GLY A 29 -12.39 -19.32 7.08
C GLY A 29 -11.98 -18.87 5.66
N GLN A 30 -12.82 -18.08 4.96
CA GLN A 30 -12.46 -17.51 3.66
C GLN A 30 -11.28 -16.56 3.80
N GLU A 31 -10.21 -16.80 3.06
CA GLU A 31 -9.02 -15.94 3.01
C GLU A 31 -9.21 -14.81 2.00
N TYR A 32 -8.86 -13.59 2.40
CA TYR A 32 -8.97 -12.39 1.56
C TYR A 32 -7.61 -11.81 1.15
N ILE A 33 -6.52 -12.17 1.86
CA ILE A 33 -5.16 -11.68 1.53
C ILE A 33 -4.45 -12.67 0.63
N TRP A 34 -3.73 -12.15 -0.34
CA TRP A 34 -2.83 -12.91 -1.22
C TRP A 34 -1.80 -13.71 -0.43
N GLN A 35 -1.60 -14.99 -0.78
CA GLN A 35 -0.82 -15.95 0.02
C GLN A 35 0.64 -16.11 -0.41
N ARG A 36 1.21 -15.12 -1.10
CA ARG A 36 2.65 -15.01 -1.40
C ARG A 36 3.21 -16.14 -2.27
N ASP A 37 2.46 -16.65 -3.23
CA ASP A 37 2.99 -17.62 -4.19
C ASP A 37 4.11 -16.94 -5.01
N PRO A 38 5.38 -17.39 -4.89
CA PRO A 38 6.52 -16.75 -5.54
C PRO A 38 6.49 -16.88 -7.07
N SER A 39 5.67 -17.77 -7.65
CA SER A 39 5.46 -17.84 -9.09
C SER A 39 4.81 -16.58 -9.65
N TYR A 40 4.05 -15.86 -8.81
CA TYR A 40 3.41 -14.60 -9.13
C TYR A 40 4.08 -13.43 -8.40
N TRP A 41 3.96 -13.39 -7.06
CA TRP A 41 4.48 -12.33 -6.21
C TRP A 41 4.71 -12.82 -4.78
N ALA A 42 5.98 -12.77 -4.33
CA ALA A 42 6.41 -13.32 -3.06
C ALA A 42 6.06 -12.47 -1.81
N ASN A 43 5.54 -11.26 -1.98
CA ASN A 43 5.00 -10.45 -0.89
C ASN A 43 3.47 -10.52 -0.87
N CYS A 44 2.82 -9.94 0.14
CA CYS A 44 1.36 -9.88 0.24
C CYS A 44 0.82 -8.51 0.64
N SER A 45 1.47 -7.80 1.57
CA SER A 45 0.98 -6.52 2.09
C SER A 45 2.12 -5.68 2.68
N PRO A 46 3.17 -5.37 1.89
CA PRO A 46 4.29 -4.60 2.41
C PRO A 46 3.90 -3.18 2.79
N ILE A 47 4.53 -2.66 3.85
CA ILE A 47 4.51 -1.25 4.22
C ILE A 47 5.64 -0.56 3.46
N LEU A 48 5.31 0.55 2.82
CA LEU A 48 6.21 1.32 1.98
C LEU A 48 6.73 2.52 2.77
N PHE A 49 8.02 2.48 3.15
CA PHE A 49 8.69 3.54 3.89
C PHE A 49 10.22 3.39 3.79
N PRO A 50 10.99 4.47 3.65
CA PRO A 50 10.58 5.88 3.55
C PRO A 50 10.34 6.33 2.11
N ILE A 51 10.28 5.41 1.14
CA ILE A 51 9.95 5.69 -0.25
C ILE A 51 8.83 4.78 -0.76
N VAL A 52 8.10 5.26 -1.77
CA VAL A 52 7.14 4.52 -2.57
C VAL A 52 7.72 4.30 -3.97
N GLY A 53 7.53 3.13 -4.56
CA GLY A 53 8.14 2.81 -5.84
C GLY A 53 9.67 2.66 -5.76
N GLY A 54 10.33 2.82 -6.92
CA GLY A 54 11.78 2.88 -7.04
C GLY A 54 12.33 4.29 -6.85
N LEU A 55 13.63 4.43 -7.07
CA LEU A 55 14.30 5.72 -7.17
C LEU A 55 14.64 6.00 -8.63
N LYS A 56 14.54 7.26 -9.03
CA LYS A 56 15.02 7.68 -10.35
C LYS A 56 16.53 7.48 -10.42
N GLU A 57 17.02 6.82 -11.46
CA GLU A 57 18.45 6.48 -11.61
C GLU A 57 19.02 5.66 -10.43
N ASP A 58 18.16 4.88 -9.74
CA ASP A 58 18.50 4.04 -8.58
C ASP A 58 19.12 4.77 -7.36
N HIS A 59 19.04 6.09 -7.32
CA HIS A 59 19.55 6.88 -6.20
C HIS A 59 18.71 8.12 -5.91
N VAL A 60 18.91 8.69 -4.73
CA VAL A 60 18.30 9.95 -4.30
C VAL A 60 19.38 10.83 -3.67
N ARG A 61 19.33 12.14 -3.92
CA ARG A 61 20.19 13.12 -3.30
C ARG A 61 19.55 13.74 -2.06
N ILE A 62 20.25 13.70 -0.94
CA ILE A 62 19.85 14.35 0.31
C ILE A 62 21.01 15.25 0.74
N GLY A 63 20.83 16.56 0.62
CA GLY A 63 21.94 17.51 0.73
C GLY A 63 22.98 17.29 -0.36
N GLU A 64 24.23 17.04 0.02
CA GLU A 64 25.32 16.79 -0.93
C GLU A 64 25.63 15.29 -1.13
N THR A 65 24.89 14.41 -0.47
CA THR A 65 25.16 12.96 -0.47
C THR A 65 24.10 12.20 -1.25
N PHE A 66 24.57 11.20 -1.99
CA PHE A 66 23.68 10.25 -2.69
C PHE A 66 23.43 9.02 -1.83
N TYR A 67 22.19 8.60 -1.81
CA TYR A 67 21.72 7.41 -1.09
C TYR A 67 20.96 6.47 -2.03
N THR A 68 21.05 5.19 -1.76
CA THR A 68 20.28 4.15 -2.45
C THR A 68 19.35 3.47 -1.45
N MET A 69 18.15 3.14 -1.91
CA MET A 69 17.17 2.39 -1.12
C MET A 69 16.51 1.34 -2.01
N PRO A 70 16.15 0.17 -1.49
CA PRO A 70 15.40 -0.81 -2.27
C PRO A 70 14.02 -0.26 -2.67
N LYS A 71 13.47 -0.74 -3.78
CA LYS A 71 12.10 -0.40 -4.23
C LYS A 71 11.14 -0.54 -3.05
N HIS A 72 10.32 0.50 -2.78
CA HIS A 72 9.40 0.64 -1.65
C HIS A 72 10.06 0.79 -0.27
N GLY A 73 11.35 1.12 -0.22
CA GLY A 73 12.09 1.29 1.03
C GLY A 73 12.41 -0.03 1.72
N PHE A 74 12.82 0.07 2.97
CA PHE A 74 13.43 -1.05 3.72
C PHE A 74 12.49 -1.71 4.75
N VAL A 75 11.34 -1.11 5.11
CA VAL A 75 10.45 -1.65 6.16
C VAL A 75 10.02 -3.08 5.85
N LYS A 76 9.68 -3.38 4.61
CA LYS A 76 9.21 -4.71 4.18
C LYS A 76 10.21 -5.86 4.45
N SER A 77 11.50 -5.53 4.59
CA SER A 77 12.59 -6.48 4.87
C SER A 77 13.21 -6.29 6.26
N SER A 78 12.67 -5.40 7.07
CA SER A 78 13.12 -5.16 8.44
C SER A 78 12.30 -6.00 9.41
N GLU A 79 12.96 -6.57 10.44
CA GLU A 79 12.27 -7.18 11.57
C GLU A 79 11.84 -6.07 12.53
N LEU A 80 10.53 -5.98 12.81
CA LEU A 80 9.97 -5.02 13.75
C LEU A 80 9.80 -5.67 15.12
N GLU A 81 10.03 -4.89 16.17
CA GLU A 81 9.67 -5.29 17.52
C GLU A 81 8.14 -5.43 17.60
N ALA A 82 7.65 -6.62 17.97
CA ALA A 82 6.25 -6.97 17.91
C ALA A 82 5.68 -7.26 19.31
N ARG A 83 4.53 -6.67 19.62
CA ARG A 83 3.83 -6.86 20.88
C ARG A 83 2.33 -7.01 20.65
N GLN A 84 1.75 -8.08 21.14
CA GLN A 84 0.30 -8.21 21.22
C GLN A 84 -0.19 -7.58 22.52
N GLU A 85 -1.01 -6.54 22.41
CA GLU A 85 -1.55 -5.81 23.58
C GLU A 85 -2.85 -6.43 24.07
N GLU A 86 -3.71 -6.86 23.12
CA GLU A 86 -5.01 -7.47 23.35
C GLU A 86 -5.23 -8.61 22.34
N PRO A 87 -6.18 -9.52 22.54
CA PRO A 87 -6.48 -10.57 21.57
C PRO A 87 -6.78 -10.06 20.15
N ASN A 88 -7.23 -8.82 20.04
CA ASN A 88 -7.62 -8.16 18.79
C ASN A 88 -6.74 -6.95 18.44
N ARG A 89 -5.61 -6.72 19.16
CA ARG A 89 -4.72 -5.59 18.93
C ARG A 89 -3.24 -6.00 19.04
N ALA A 90 -2.45 -5.60 18.07
CA ALA A 90 -1.00 -5.75 18.06
C ALA A 90 -0.30 -4.48 17.59
N VAL A 91 0.90 -4.25 18.11
CA VAL A 91 1.75 -3.09 17.80
C VAL A 91 3.13 -3.60 17.36
N PHE A 92 3.64 -2.98 16.30
CA PHE A 92 4.95 -3.26 15.72
C PHE A 92 5.72 -1.96 15.65
N THR A 93 6.99 -1.97 16.03
CA THR A 93 7.82 -0.76 16.03
C THR A 93 9.14 -0.99 15.31
N LEU A 94 9.56 0.00 14.53
CA LEU A 94 10.88 0.08 13.90
C LEU A 94 11.46 1.45 14.22
N LYS A 95 12.59 1.45 14.93
CA LYS A 95 13.42 2.62 15.16
C LYS A 95 14.55 2.65 14.15
N ASP A 96 15.02 3.85 13.81
CA ASP A 96 16.21 4.01 13.00
C ASP A 96 17.44 3.32 13.64
N SER A 97 18.29 2.79 12.81
CA SER A 97 19.52 2.09 13.17
C SER A 97 20.67 2.61 12.32
N GLU A 98 21.89 2.16 12.60
CA GLU A 98 23.05 2.48 11.76
C GLU A 98 22.83 1.99 10.31
N GLU A 99 22.24 0.79 10.15
CA GLU A 99 21.91 0.23 8.85
C GLU A 99 20.90 1.11 8.10
N THR A 100 19.76 1.45 8.71
CA THR A 100 18.75 2.29 8.04
C THR A 100 19.29 3.69 7.75
N ARG A 101 20.13 4.26 8.62
CA ARG A 101 20.77 5.58 8.41
C ARG A 101 21.79 5.59 7.28
N SER A 102 22.37 4.46 6.94
CA SER A 102 23.23 4.34 5.76
C SER A 102 22.48 4.51 4.43
N MET A 103 21.17 4.22 4.43
CA MET A 103 20.28 4.36 3.28
C MET A 103 19.41 5.62 3.35
N TYR A 104 19.04 6.05 4.55
CA TYR A 104 18.12 7.15 4.83
C TYR A 104 18.55 7.86 6.13
N PRO A 105 19.28 8.99 6.04
CA PRO A 105 20.06 9.55 7.15
C PRO A 105 19.22 10.35 8.17
N PHE A 106 18.01 9.90 8.46
CA PHE A 106 17.11 10.59 9.37
C PHE A 106 16.71 9.66 10.54
N PRO A 107 16.78 10.17 11.79
CA PRO A 107 16.22 9.47 12.93
C PRO A 107 14.69 9.46 12.86
N PHE A 108 14.09 8.29 13.06
CA PHE A 108 12.63 8.11 13.04
C PHE A 108 12.19 7.03 14.03
N LEU A 109 10.90 7.04 14.34
CA LEU A 109 10.19 5.90 14.92
C LEU A 109 8.94 5.64 14.07
N LEU A 110 8.87 4.45 13.49
CA LEU A 110 7.68 3.94 12.82
C LEU A 110 6.96 2.98 13.76
N THR A 111 5.68 3.28 14.04
CA THR A 111 4.80 2.39 14.79
C THR A 111 3.64 1.95 13.90
N VAL A 112 3.43 0.64 13.81
CA VAL A 112 2.31 0.06 13.05
C VAL A 112 1.39 -0.65 14.02
N THR A 113 0.14 -0.19 14.10
CA THR A 113 -0.87 -0.76 14.99
C THR A 113 -1.96 -1.42 14.17
N TYR A 114 -2.23 -2.69 14.45
CA TYR A 114 -3.37 -3.40 13.90
C TYR A 114 -4.43 -3.60 14.98
N THR A 115 -5.68 -3.32 14.63
CA THR A 115 -6.84 -3.57 15.50
C THR A 115 -7.95 -4.25 14.69
N LEU A 116 -8.42 -5.39 15.17
CA LEU A 116 -9.55 -6.13 14.58
C LEU A 116 -10.78 -5.92 15.44
N LYS A 117 -11.84 -5.36 14.87
CA LYS A 117 -13.08 -5.11 15.60
C LYS A 117 -14.30 -5.30 14.69
N ASP A 118 -15.26 -6.10 15.15
CA ASP A 118 -16.53 -6.38 14.43
C ASP A 118 -16.29 -6.89 13.00
N GLY A 119 -15.21 -7.66 12.78
CA GLY A 119 -14.82 -8.17 11.49
C GLY A 119 -14.01 -7.18 10.63
N ALA A 120 -13.93 -5.91 10.99
CA ALA A 120 -13.11 -4.92 10.28
C ALA A 120 -11.70 -4.83 10.88
N LEU A 121 -10.69 -4.83 10.02
CA LEU A 121 -9.29 -4.63 10.37
C LEU A 121 -8.91 -3.18 10.10
N THR A 122 -8.37 -2.51 11.10
CA THR A 122 -7.75 -1.18 10.97
C THR A 122 -6.24 -1.33 11.14
N MET A 123 -5.47 -0.76 10.23
CA MET A 123 -4.03 -0.59 10.36
C MET A 123 -3.71 0.90 10.42
N ILE A 124 -2.92 1.31 11.41
CA ILE A 124 -2.45 2.69 11.58
C ILE A 124 -0.92 2.67 11.51
N CYS A 125 -0.36 3.39 10.56
CA CYS A 125 1.07 3.70 10.51
C CYS A 125 1.30 5.08 11.14
N ARG A 126 2.04 5.15 12.23
CA ARG A 126 2.47 6.39 12.88
C ARG A 126 3.95 6.59 12.62
N VAL A 127 4.28 7.69 11.94
CA VAL A 127 5.66 8.14 11.73
C VAL A 127 5.96 9.26 12.71
N GLU A 128 7.09 9.17 13.40
CA GLU A 128 7.57 10.17 14.34
C GLU A 128 8.98 10.62 13.97
N ASN A 129 9.20 11.92 13.91
CA ASN A 129 10.52 12.51 13.77
C ASN A 129 11.23 12.58 15.13
N THR A 130 12.15 11.66 15.36
CA THR A 130 12.96 11.59 16.60
C THR A 130 14.29 12.35 16.49
N GLY A 131 14.52 13.00 15.35
CA GLY A 131 15.73 13.78 15.07
C GLY A 131 15.60 15.25 15.42
N SER A 132 16.63 16.02 15.06
CA SER A 132 16.75 17.47 15.28
C SER A 132 16.55 18.31 14.02
N SER A 133 16.31 17.67 12.86
CA SER A 133 16.06 18.30 11.56
C SER A 133 14.73 17.82 10.99
N PRO A 134 14.13 18.52 10.01
CA PRO A 134 12.94 18.02 9.31
C PRO A 134 13.15 16.62 8.74
N LEU A 135 12.14 15.77 8.88
CA LEU A 135 12.09 14.39 8.38
C LEU A 135 11.24 14.34 7.10
N PRO A 136 11.85 14.27 5.91
CA PRO A 136 11.14 14.08 4.66
C PRO A 136 10.91 12.59 4.41
N TYR A 137 9.69 12.15 4.09
CA TYR A 137 9.39 10.74 3.85
C TYR A 137 8.19 10.55 2.94
N PHE A 138 8.06 9.33 2.43
CA PHE A 138 6.83 8.77 1.91
C PHE A 138 6.33 7.66 2.82
N ILE A 139 5.04 7.45 2.81
CA ILE A 139 4.38 6.34 3.50
C ILE A 139 3.30 5.76 2.60
N GLY A 140 3.25 4.44 2.51
CA GLY A 140 2.23 3.75 1.76
C GLY A 140 2.00 2.33 2.26
N THR A 141 0.95 1.73 1.73
CA THR A 141 0.59 0.34 1.97
C THR A 141 0.32 -0.36 0.66
N HIS A 142 0.57 -1.65 0.59
CA HIS A 142 0.48 -2.42 -0.65
C HIS A 142 -0.21 -3.79 -0.43
N PRO A 143 -1.42 -3.82 0.19
CA PRO A 143 -2.12 -5.06 0.41
C PRO A 143 -2.63 -5.68 -0.89
N GLY A 144 -2.25 -6.94 -1.14
CA GLY A 144 -2.78 -7.77 -2.22
C GLY A 144 -3.98 -8.59 -1.72
N PHE A 145 -5.07 -8.50 -2.45
CA PHE A 145 -6.31 -9.24 -2.15
C PHE A 145 -6.52 -10.37 -3.15
N VAL A 146 -6.95 -11.52 -2.67
CA VAL A 146 -7.31 -12.65 -3.53
C VAL A 146 -8.40 -12.22 -4.52
N CYS A 147 -8.17 -12.43 -5.80
CA CYS A 147 -9.10 -12.15 -6.88
C CYS A 147 -8.79 -13.05 -8.09
N PRO A 148 -9.68 -13.98 -8.49
CA PRO A 148 -11.04 -14.19 -7.98
C PRO A 148 -11.07 -14.76 -6.55
N LEU A 149 -12.16 -14.50 -5.83
CA LEU A 149 -12.31 -14.92 -4.43
C LEU A 149 -12.75 -16.39 -4.30
N LEU A 150 -13.58 -16.87 -5.22
CA LEU A 150 -14.14 -18.21 -5.16
C LEU A 150 -13.72 -19.08 -6.36
N PRO A 151 -13.63 -20.43 -6.17
CA PRO A 151 -13.37 -21.34 -7.27
C PRO A 151 -14.44 -21.23 -8.37
N GLY A 152 -13.99 -21.21 -9.63
CA GLY A 152 -14.86 -21.12 -10.81
C GLY A 152 -15.15 -19.69 -11.27
N GLU A 153 -14.76 -18.69 -10.51
CA GLU A 153 -14.80 -17.28 -10.91
C GLU A 153 -13.51 -16.89 -11.64
N SER A 154 -13.56 -15.83 -12.42
CA SER A 154 -12.43 -15.25 -13.15
C SER A 154 -12.09 -13.86 -12.64
N PHE A 155 -10.86 -13.40 -12.82
CA PHE A 155 -10.44 -12.04 -12.48
C PHE A 155 -11.35 -10.97 -13.13
N SER A 156 -11.79 -11.22 -14.36
CA SER A 156 -12.68 -10.34 -15.12
C SER A 156 -14.15 -10.33 -14.65
N ASP A 157 -14.54 -11.21 -13.73
CA ASP A 157 -15.88 -11.18 -13.13
C ASP A 157 -15.97 -10.10 -12.02
N TYR A 158 -14.82 -9.50 -11.66
CA TYR A 158 -14.72 -8.51 -10.58
C TYR A 158 -14.61 -7.08 -11.08
N VAL A 159 -14.99 -6.16 -10.21
CA VAL A 159 -14.88 -4.72 -10.44
C VAL A 159 -14.19 -4.04 -9.27
N LEU A 160 -13.49 -2.93 -9.55
CA LEU A 160 -13.19 -1.91 -8.56
C LEU A 160 -14.35 -0.91 -8.56
N GLU A 161 -14.93 -0.64 -7.40
CA GLU A 161 -15.99 0.35 -7.22
C GLU A 161 -15.51 1.43 -6.26
N PHE A 162 -15.50 2.66 -6.74
CA PHE A 162 -15.12 3.86 -5.99
C PHE A 162 -16.35 4.42 -5.25
N ASP A 163 -16.15 5.07 -4.10
CA ASP A 163 -17.27 5.65 -3.34
C ASP A 163 -17.74 7.02 -3.85
N GLU A 164 -16.91 7.69 -4.68
CA GLU A 164 -17.25 8.92 -5.39
C GLU A 164 -16.97 8.77 -6.89
N ASP A 165 -17.46 9.71 -7.70
CA ASP A 165 -17.20 9.70 -9.13
C ASP A 165 -15.77 10.23 -9.41
N GLU A 166 -14.99 9.44 -10.13
CA GLU A 166 -13.63 9.78 -10.53
C GLU A 166 -13.64 10.36 -11.96
N THR A 167 -13.40 11.65 -12.08
CA THR A 167 -13.51 12.36 -13.36
C THR A 167 -12.16 12.67 -14.00
N GLU A 168 -11.08 12.72 -13.20
CA GLU A 168 -9.76 13.13 -13.67
C GLU A 168 -8.94 12.01 -14.34
N GLY A 169 -9.29 10.74 -14.10
CA GLY A 169 -8.52 9.61 -14.59
C GLY A 169 -7.22 9.39 -13.81
N TYR A 170 -6.23 8.75 -14.43
CA TYR A 170 -5.00 8.32 -13.78
C TYR A 170 -3.75 8.70 -14.56
N ARG A 171 -2.57 8.73 -13.92
CA ARG A 171 -1.29 9.06 -14.57
C ARG A 171 -0.82 7.93 -15.47
N ALA A 172 -0.37 8.27 -16.66
CA ALA A 172 0.27 7.30 -17.55
C ALA A 172 1.61 6.86 -16.96
N PHE A 173 1.92 5.57 -17.04
CA PHE A 173 3.23 5.05 -16.71
C PHE A 173 4.08 4.93 -17.97
N ASP A 174 5.34 5.33 -17.89
CA ASP A 174 6.36 5.19 -18.92
C ASP A 174 7.25 3.99 -18.57
N PRO A 175 7.07 2.82 -19.22
CA PRO A 175 7.83 1.63 -18.89
C PRO A 175 9.31 1.70 -19.35
N GLU A 176 9.65 2.57 -20.29
CA GLU A 176 11.03 2.75 -20.75
C GLU A 176 11.88 3.43 -19.69
N HIS A 177 11.31 4.46 -19.03
CA HIS A 177 12.01 5.23 -17.98
C HIS A 177 11.59 4.83 -16.57
N GLN A 178 10.69 3.85 -16.42
CA GLN A 178 10.17 3.37 -15.13
C GLN A 178 9.65 4.50 -14.22
N GLN A 179 8.83 5.40 -14.79
CA GLN A 179 8.30 6.58 -14.12
C GLN A 179 6.87 6.92 -14.54
N PHE A 180 6.15 7.66 -13.72
CA PHE A 180 4.87 8.24 -14.10
C PHE A 180 5.09 9.51 -14.94
N ASP A 181 4.39 9.60 -16.07
CA ASP A 181 4.39 10.78 -16.94
C ASP A 181 3.43 11.85 -16.37
N MET A 182 3.98 12.86 -15.71
CA MET A 182 3.20 13.91 -15.08
C MET A 182 2.55 14.88 -16.10
N SER A 183 3.01 14.87 -17.34
CA SER A 183 2.39 15.62 -18.43
C SER A 183 1.18 14.94 -19.04
N ARG A 184 0.99 13.62 -18.78
CA ARG A 184 -0.01 12.79 -19.43
C ARG A 184 -0.92 12.11 -18.43
N ARG A 185 -2.21 12.39 -18.57
CA ARG A 185 -3.27 11.73 -17.82
C ARG A 185 -4.14 10.90 -18.78
N LEU A 186 -4.40 9.66 -18.41
CA LEU A 186 -5.31 8.78 -19.14
C LEU A 186 -6.72 8.92 -18.57
N PRO A 187 -7.77 8.78 -19.40
CA PRO A 187 -9.14 8.84 -18.91
C PRO A 187 -9.41 7.72 -17.89
N PHE A 188 -10.40 7.93 -17.03
CA PHE A 188 -10.87 6.88 -16.13
C PHE A 188 -11.26 5.62 -16.94
N PRO A 189 -10.73 4.42 -16.59
CA PRO A 189 -10.90 3.22 -17.41
C PRO A 189 -12.23 2.48 -17.09
N GLY A 190 -13.33 3.22 -17.04
CA GLY A 190 -14.64 2.71 -16.66
C GLY A 190 -15.77 3.73 -16.85
N ASP A 191 -16.81 3.62 -16.04
CA ASP A 191 -18.01 4.48 -16.10
C ASP A 191 -17.94 5.72 -15.20
N GLY A 192 -16.76 6.05 -14.67
CA GLY A 192 -16.52 7.12 -13.70
C GLY A 192 -16.54 6.64 -12.26
N ARG A 193 -17.13 5.50 -11.96
CA ARG A 193 -17.22 4.93 -10.61
C ARG A 193 -16.78 3.48 -10.52
N ARG A 194 -16.88 2.73 -11.61
CA ARG A 194 -16.52 1.31 -11.67
C ARG A 194 -15.51 1.04 -12.76
N ILE A 195 -14.52 0.24 -12.45
CA ILE A 195 -13.55 -0.32 -13.38
C ILE A 195 -13.80 -1.82 -13.46
N ALA A 196 -14.22 -2.33 -14.63
CA ALA A 196 -14.28 -3.76 -14.87
C ALA A 196 -12.85 -4.30 -14.98
N LEU A 197 -12.50 -5.32 -14.18
CA LEU A 197 -11.14 -5.84 -14.15
C LEU A 197 -10.81 -6.64 -15.41
N ASN A 198 -9.63 -6.38 -15.93
CA ASN A 198 -8.95 -7.22 -16.91
C ASN A 198 -7.44 -7.01 -16.76
N TYR A 199 -6.63 -7.96 -17.20
CA TYR A 199 -5.17 -7.87 -17.05
C TYR A 199 -4.54 -6.81 -17.95
N GLU A 200 -5.17 -6.43 -19.05
CA GLU A 200 -4.65 -5.44 -20.02
C GLU A 200 -4.47 -4.07 -19.36
N LEU A 201 -5.31 -3.74 -18.37
CA LEU A 201 -5.22 -2.49 -17.61
C LEU A 201 -3.86 -2.32 -16.90
N PHE A 202 -3.19 -3.42 -16.55
CA PHE A 202 -2.01 -3.45 -15.69
C PHE A 202 -0.73 -3.86 -16.43
N LEU A 203 -0.76 -3.99 -17.77
CA LEU A 203 0.41 -4.40 -18.56
C LEU A 203 1.55 -3.37 -18.55
N SER A 204 1.24 -2.09 -18.34
CA SER A 204 2.26 -1.04 -18.27
C SER A 204 2.84 -0.84 -16.86
N ASP A 205 2.21 -1.27 -15.83
CA ASP A 205 2.47 -1.24 -14.39
C ASP A 205 1.19 -0.86 -13.63
N ALA A 206 1.30 -0.27 -12.44
CA ALA A 206 0.18 0.17 -11.62
C ALA A 206 -0.63 1.29 -12.29
N ILE A 207 -1.95 1.26 -12.10
CA ILE A 207 -2.83 2.37 -12.39
C ILE A 207 -2.81 3.31 -11.17
N TRP A 208 -2.26 4.52 -11.30
CA TRP A 208 -2.10 5.45 -10.19
C TRP A 208 -2.98 6.69 -10.33
N PHE A 209 -3.90 6.83 -9.38
CA PHE A 209 -4.73 8.01 -9.19
C PHE A 209 -4.01 8.94 -8.19
N ASP A 210 -3.44 10.01 -8.69
CA ASP A 210 -2.63 10.97 -7.91
C ASP A 210 -3.48 12.02 -7.17
N ASN A 211 -4.78 12.08 -7.44
CA ASN A 211 -5.73 12.94 -6.75
C ASN A 211 -7.16 12.37 -6.83
N PRO A 212 -7.42 11.17 -6.26
CA PRO A 212 -8.77 10.60 -6.27
C PRO A 212 -9.72 11.42 -5.41
N HIS A 213 -10.98 11.54 -5.83
CA HIS A 213 -12.06 12.08 -5.00
C HIS A 213 -12.44 11.09 -3.90
N SER A 214 -12.47 9.82 -4.25
CA SER A 214 -12.80 8.72 -3.35
C SER A 214 -11.79 8.58 -2.23
N ARG A 215 -12.28 8.12 -1.08
CA ARG A 215 -11.47 7.72 0.07
C ARG A 215 -11.74 6.28 0.48
N LYS A 216 -12.47 5.57 -0.39
CA LYS A 216 -12.81 4.18 -0.23
C LYS A 216 -12.97 3.51 -1.59
N VAL A 217 -12.52 2.27 -1.69
CA VAL A 217 -12.70 1.43 -2.88
C VAL A 217 -13.11 0.03 -2.45
N ARG A 218 -13.99 -0.58 -3.24
CA ARG A 218 -14.39 -1.97 -3.12
C ARG A 218 -13.84 -2.78 -4.28
N LEU A 219 -13.21 -3.89 -3.99
CA LEU A 219 -12.95 -4.97 -4.95
C LEU A 219 -14.03 -6.02 -4.73
N LEU A 220 -14.95 -6.18 -5.67
CA LEU A 220 -16.09 -7.08 -5.48
C LEU A 220 -16.57 -7.73 -6.79
N HIS A 221 -17.23 -8.88 -6.62
CA HIS A 221 -18.00 -9.50 -7.69
C HIS A 221 -19.39 -8.80 -7.76
N PRO A 222 -19.73 -8.10 -8.86
CA PRO A 222 -20.89 -7.18 -8.91
C PRO A 222 -22.24 -7.87 -8.73
N THR A 223 -22.35 -9.16 -9.10
CA THR A 223 -23.61 -9.92 -8.95
C THR A 223 -23.83 -10.40 -7.52
N THR A 224 -22.76 -10.84 -6.83
CA THR A 224 -22.88 -11.40 -5.48
C THR A 224 -22.56 -10.39 -4.39
N GLY A 225 -21.96 -9.25 -4.70
CA GLY A 225 -21.50 -8.26 -3.74
C GLY A 225 -20.35 -8.72 -2.82
N ARG A 226 -19.84 -9.95 -3.00
CA ARG A 226 -18.71 -10.48 -2.21
C ARG A 226 -17.41 -9.86 -2.63
N GLY A 227 -16.54 -9.60 -1.66
CA GLY A 227 -15.25 -8.98 -1.91
C GLY A 227 -14.64 -8.34 -0.68
N VAL A 228 -13.92 -7.25 -0.89
CA VAL A 228 -13.34 -6.43 0.17
C VAL A 228 -13.59 -4.95 -0.06
N GLU A 229 -13.70 -4.20 1.03
CA GLU A 229 -13.71 -2.73 1.04
C GLU A 229 -12.44 -2.24 1.73
N VAL A 230 -11.76 -1.28 1.11
CA VAL A 230 -10.57 -0.61 1.66
C VAL A 230 -10.86 0.88 1.78
N GLY A 231 -10.82 1.40 3.01
CA GLY A 231 -10.89 2.83 3.32
C GLY A 231 -9.50 3.40 3.56
N PHE A 232 -9.24 4.63 3.04
CA PHE A 232 -7.91 5.25 3.07
C PHE A 232 -7.97 6.79 3.19
N ALA A 233 -8.79 7.28 4.11
CA ALA A 233 -9.07 8.73 4.26
C ALA A 233 -7.83 9.59 4.50
N ASP A 234 -6.78 9.03 5.11
CA ASP A 234 -5.54 9.73 5.44
C ASP A 234 -4.50 9.71 4.31
N TYR A 235 -4.82 9.04 3.19
CA TYR A 235 -3.93 8.93 2.04
C TYR A 235 -4.43 9.79 0.88
N SER A 236 -3.50 10.46 0.22
CA SER A 236 -3.81 11.42 -0.85
C SER A 236 -3.91 10.77 -2.22
N THR A 237 -3.30 9.61 -2.41
CA THR A 237 -3.27 8.90 -3.69
C THR A 237 -3.61 7.42 -3.50
N VAL A 238 -3.99 6.75 -4.58
CA VAL A 238 -4.21 5.29 -4.58
C VAL A 238 -3.74 4.68 -5.88
N ALA A 239 -3.05 3.55 -5.79
CA ALA A 239 -2.68 2.76 -6.96
C ALA A 239 -3.32 1.36 -6.90
N PHE A 240 -3.45 0.75 -8.07
CA PHE A 240 -3.93 -0.61 -8.25
C PHE A 240 -2.95 -1.38 -9.10
N TRP A 241 -2.61 -2.59 -8.69
CA TRP A 241 -1.62 -3.40 -9.40
C TRP A 241 -1.89 -4.89 -9.26
N THR A 242 -1.55 -5.62 -10.30
CA THR A 242 -1.42 -7.08 -10.29
C THR A 242 -0.27 -7.50 -11.21
N ALA A 243 0.28 -8.70 -11.04
CA ALA A 243 1.25 -9.26 -11.97
C ALA A 243 0.56 -9.73 -13.26
N ALA A 244 0.16 -8.76 -14.10
CA ALA A 244 -0.72 -8.96 -15.26
C ALA A 244 -0.18 -9.94 -16.28
N GLU A 245 1.11 -9.87 -16.62
CA GLU A 245 1.75 -10.80 -17.55
C GLU A 245 1.66 -12.27 -17.13
N LYS A 246 1.55 -12.51 -15.81
CA LYS A 246 1.40 -13.84 -15.22
C LYS A 246 -0.06 -14.21 -14.98
N GLN A 247 -1.00 -13.32 -15.26
CA GLN A 247 -2.42 -13.47 -14.92
C GLN A 247 -2.63 -13.85 -13.44
N ALA A 248 -1.97 -13.11 -12.56
CA ALA A 248 -1.93 -13.42 -11.14
C ALA A 248 -3.33 -13.33 -10.49
N PRO A 249 -3.72 -14.29 -9.62
CA PRO A 249 -5.03 -14.32 -9.00
C PRO A 249 -5.12 -13.41 -7.77
N PHE A 250 -4.74 -12.16 -7.91
CA PHE A 250 -4.87 -11.12 -6.89
C PHE A 250 -4.94 -9.73 -7.52
N LEU A 251 -5.40 -8.76 -6.72
CA LEU A 251 -5.29 -7.33 -7.01
C LEU A 251 -4.79 -6.60 -5.77
N CYS A 252 -3.80 -5.74 -5.93
CA CYS A 252 -3.36 -4.82 -4.89
C CYS A 252 -4.18 -3.54 -4.92
N ILE A 253 -4.56 -3.04 -3.73
CA ILE A 253 -5.16 -1.72 -3.53
C ILE A 253 -4.20 -0.96 -2.62
N GLU A 254 -3.56 0.07 -3.16
CA GLU A 254 -2.36 0.65 -2.60
C GLU A 254 -2.51 2.14 -2.28
N PRO A 255 -3.03 2.50 -1.10
CA PRO A 255 -3.03 3.89 -0.64
C PRO A 255 -1.62 4.40 -0.35
N TRP A 256 -1.28 5.59 -0.89
CA TRP A 256 0.02 6.22 -0.70
C TRP A 256 -0.10 7.71 -0.32
N ASN A 257 0.82 8.17 0.53
CA ASN A 257 1.28 9.55 0.61
C ASN A 257 2.72 9.56 0.10
N GLY A 258 2.83 9.66 -1.20
CA GLY A 258 4.05 9.49 -1.98
C GLY A 258 3.73 9.14 -3.43
N SER A 259 4.76 8.97 -4.21
CA SER A 259 4.69 8.51 -5.59
C SER A 259 5.89 7.62 -5.92
N GLY A 260 5.77 6.79 -6.96
CA GLY A 260 6.94 6.30 -7.69
C GLY A 260 7.67 7.45 -8.37
N PRO A 261 8.77 7.21 -9.09
CA PRO A 261 9.45 8.24 -9.86
C PRO A 261 8.47 8.94 -10.82
N CYS A 262 8.59 10.29 -10.91
CA CYS A 262 7.79 11.12 -11.80
C CYS A 262 8.67 11.81 -12.84
N SER A 263 8.11 12.07 -14.02
CA SER A 263 8.86 12.63 -15.16
C SER A 263 9.33 14.08 -14.93
N ASP A 264 8.63 14.82 -14.09
CA ASP A 264 8.89 16.24 -13.76
C ASP A 264 9.80 16.43 -12.54
N GLU A 265 10.32 15.35 -11.93
CA GLU A 265 11.23 15.42 -10.78
C GLU A 265 12.63 14.95 -11.13
N GLY A 266 13.62 15.47 -10.37
CA GLY A 266 15.00 15.00 -10.39
C GLY A 266 15.29 13.96 -9.31
N THR A 267 16.59 13.83 -8.97
CA THR A 267 17.05 12.93 -7.90
C THR A 267 16.97 13.55 -6.51
N GLU A 268 16.64 14.84 -6.39
CA GLU A 268 16.48 15.53 -5.10
C GLU A 268 15.34 14.95 -4.28
N PHE A 269 15.62 14.47 -3.06
CA PHE A 269 14.58 13.90 -2.22
C PHE A 269 13.53 14.93 -1.81
N LEU A 270 13.97 16.15 -1.46
CA LEU A 270 13.05 17.23 -1.08
C LEU A 270 12.19 17.79 -2.23
N GLY A 271 12.57 17.49 -3.46
CA GLY A 271 11.82 17.92 -4.67
C GLY A 271 10.82 16.87 -5.20
N LYS A 272 10.62 15.76 -4.50
CA LYS A 272 9.74 14.69 -4.97
C LYS A 272 8.26 15.01 -4.77
N ASN A 273 7.44 14.57 -5.73
CA ASN A 273 5.98 14.72 -5.69
C ASN A 273 5.38 13.99 -4.47
N HIS A 274 4.37 14.60 -3.84
CA HIS A 274 3.65 14.04 -2.68
C HIS A 274 4.50 13.79 -1.43
N LEU A 275 5.71 14.37 -1.34
CA LEU A 275 6.58 14.24 -0.18
C LEU A 275 5.89 14.75 1.10
N GLN A 276 6.02 13.97 2.16
CA GLN A 276 5.59 14.34 3.51
C GLN A 276 6.80 14.88 4.29
N THR A 277 6.55 15.78 5.23
CA THR A 277 7.61 16.30 6.12
C THR A 277 7.06 16.46 7.53
N LEU A 278 7.85 16.04 8.52
CA LEU A 278 7.60 16.28 9.95
C LEU A 278 8.70 17.15 10.54
N GLN A 279 8.33 18.15 11.32
CA GLN A 279 9.31 18.91 12.11
C GLN A 279 9.85 18.07 13.27
N PRO A 280 11.01 18.42 13.87
CA PRO A 280 11.53 17.72 15.03
C PRO A 280 10.49 17.55 16.15
N GLY A 281 10.31 16.31 16.62
CA GLY A 281 9.34 15.95 17.65
C GLY A 281 7.88 15.81 17.17
N GLU A 282 7.59 16.12 15.91
CA GLU A 282 6.25 15.88 15.35
C GLU A 282 6.03 14.41 15.01
N SER A 283 4.77 14.02 14.98
CA SER A 283 4.32 12.72 14.46
C SER A 283 3.03 12.84 13.66
N ARG A 284 2.80 11.90 12.76
CA ARG A 284 1.57 11.80 11.97
C ARG A 284 1.12 10.36 11.83
N GLU A 285 -0.18 10.15 11.87
CA GLU A 285 -0.82 8.85 11.70
C GLU A 285 -1.51 8.76 10.34
N TYR A 286 -1.53 7.54 9.80
CA TYR A 286 -2.15 7.21 8.53
C TYR A 286 -2.88 5.88 8.69
N ALA A 287 -4.20 5.92 8.56
CA ALA A 287 -5.05 4.76 8.76
C ALA A 287 -5.57 4.18 7.43
N ILE A 288 -5.55 2.87 7.32
CA ILE A 288 -6.41 2.14 6.39
C ILE A 288 -7.39 1.25 7.16
N SER A 289 -8.56 1.05 6.59
CA SER A 289 -9.52 0.06 7.07
C SER A 289 -9.77 -0.99 5.99
N ILE A 290 -9.81 -2.25 6.38
CA ILE A 290 -10.11 -3.38 5.49
C ILE A 290 -11.32 -4.11 6.06
N ARG A 291 -12.33 -4.33 5.22
CA ARG A 291 -13.51 -5.09 5.59
C ARG A 291 -13.86 -6.06 4.47
N TYR A 292 -14.10 -7.33 4.81
CA TYR A 292 -14.70 -8.25 3.86
C TYR A 292 -16.19 -7.91 3.65
N LEU A 293 -16.69 -8.18 2.45
CA LEU A 293 -18.07 -7.99 2.05
C LEU A 293 -18.71 -9.37 1.85
N GLN A 294 -19.82 -9.59 2.54
CA GLN A 294 -20.67 -10.79 2.41
C GLN A 294 -22.10 -10.33 2.11
N VAL A 295 -22.83 -11.15 1.39
CA VAL A 295 -24.29 -10.95 1.16
C VAL A 295 -25.08 -11.49 2.33
#